data_4c421dab4e5c390c3534850e6fd7bc6b
#
_entry.id   4c421dab4e5c390c3534850e6fd7bc6b
#
_cell.length_a   1.000
_cell.length_b   1.000
_cell.length_c   1.000
_cell.angle_alpha   90.00
_cell.angle_beta   90.00
_cell.angle_gamma   90.00
#
_symmetry.space_group_name_H-M   'P 1'
#
loop_
_entity.id
_entity.type
_entity.pdbx_description
1 polymer ?
#
loop_
_entity_poly.entity_id
_entity_poly.type
_entity_poly.pdbx_seq_one_letter_code
_entity_poly.pdbx_strand_id
1 'polypeptide(L)'
;MLFRSDDLYSKGVNPVVSFPAQGVVLYGDKTLLSRPSAFDRINVRRLFIALEKTIARYAKSQLFEFNDEYTRAAFRNVVGPFLRDVKARRGVTDFLVVCDETNNTPNVIDQNQFVGDIYVKPNRSINYIQLNFVAVRSGVSFQEVIGGV
;
A
#
# COMPACT_ATOMS: atom_id res chain seq x y z
N MET A 1 7.05 20.75 24.43
CA MET A 1 7.67 20.39 23.15
C MET A 1 6.73 19.64 22.20
N LEU A 2 5.78 18.87 22.70
CA LEU A 2 4.77 18.12 21.90
C LEU A 2 3.86 19.03 21.04
N PHE A 3 3.48 20.20 21.56
CA PHE A 3 2.58 21.14 20.85
C PHE A 3 3.10 21.64 19.51
N ARG A 4 4.41 21.82 19.34
CA ARG A 4 5.01 22.25 18.06
C ARG A 4 5.04 21.15 17.00
N SER A 5 5.13 19.89 17.39
CA SER A 5 5.11 18.77 16.46
C SER A 5 3.70 18.54 15.89
N ASP A 6 2.66 18.70 16.69
CA ASP A 6 1.27 18.61 16.25
C ASP A 6 0.90 19.73 15.28
N ASP A 7 1.35 20.96 15.54
CA ASP A 7 1.18 22.08 14.63
C ASP A 7 1.85 21.87 13.28
N LEU A 8 3.07 21.33 13.27
CA LEU A 8 3.78 20.99 12.04
C LEU A 8 3.07 19.85 11.28
N TYR A 9 2.67 18.82 12.02
CA TYR A 9 1.99 17.67 11.41
C TYR A 9 0.62 18.06 10.83
N SER A 10 -0.13 18.95 11.48
CA SER A 10 -1.40 19.48 10.95
C SER A 10 -1.21 20.24 9.64
N LYS A 11 -0.08 20.94 9.48
CA LYS A 11 0.31 21.66 8.26
C LYS A 11 0.95 20.76 7.17
N GLY A 12 0.97 19.44 7.36
CA GLY A 12 1.52 18.49 6.40
C GLY A 12 3.04 18.31 6.45
N VAL A 13 3.69 18.81 7.50
CA VAL A 13 5.14 18.67 7.72
C VAL A 13 5.39 17.51 8.67
N ASN A 14 6.27 16.59 8.31
CA ASN A 14 6.70 15.50 9.20
C ASN A 14 7.78 16.05 10.16
N PRO A 15 7.48 16.19 11.47
CA PRO A 15 8.42 16.75 12.42
C PRO A 15 9.54 15.77 12.76
N VAL A 16 10.71 16.31 13.05
CA VAL A 16 11.81 15.58 13.68
C VAL A 16 11.79 15.92 15.17
N VAL A 17 11.64 14.89 16.00
CA VAL A 17 11.43 15.04 17.45
C VAL A 17 12.48 14.26 18.20
N SER A 18 12.97 14.81 19.33
CA SER A 18 13.82 14.09 20.26
C SER A 18 12.99 13.53 21.40
N PHE A 19 13.00 12.22 21.56
CA PHE A 19 12.37 11.54 22.68
C PHE A 19 13.41 11.08 23.71
N PRO A 20 13.11 11.21 25.02
CA PRO A 20 13.95 10.61 26.05
C PRO A 20 14.12 9.11 25.79
N ALA A 21 15.33 8.59 25.92
CA ALA A 21 15.72 7.19 25.70
C ALA A 21 15.62 6.65 24.26
N GLN A 22 15.01 7.37 23.31
CA GLN A 22 14.94 6.94 21.91
C GLN A 22 15.80 7.80 20.95
N GLY A 23 16.22 8.98 21.41
CA GLY A 23 16.98 9.92 20.59
C GLY A 23 16.12 10.68 19.58
N VAL A 24 16.73 11.07 18.47
CA VAL A 24 16.09 11.88 17.43
C VAL A 24 15.41 10.97 16.41
N VAL A 25 14.10 11.14 16.22
CA VAL A 25 13.29 10.35 15.30
C VAL A 25 12.47 11.25 14.37
N LEU A 26 12.22 10.77 13.16
CA LEU A 26 11.24 11.35 12.26
C LEU A 26 9.84 10.88 12.70
N TYR A 27 9.01 11.83 13.14
CA TYR A 27 7.70 11.55 13.73
C TYR A 27 6.57 12.00 12.82
N GLY A 28 6.42 11.30 11.68
CA GLY A 28 5.36 11.55 10.70
C GLY A 28 5.58 10.74 9.43
N ASP A 29 4.50 10.49 8.71
CA ASP A 29 4.45 9.66 7.50
C ASP A 29 3.66 10.28 6.35
N LYS A 30 3.39 11.60 6.42
CA LYS A 30 2.65 12.32 5.38
C LYS A 30 3.51 12.58 4.14
N THR A 31 2.89 12.51 2.96
CA THR A 31 3.43 13.05 1.71
C THR A 31 2.98 14.51 1.54
N LEU A 32 3.46 15.17 0.49
CA LEU A 32 3.01 16.53 0.14
C LEU A 32 1.59 16.58 -0.45
N LEU A 33 0.93 15.44 -0.60
CA LEU A 33 -0.44 15.38 -1.11
C LEU A 33 -1.43 15.87 -0.04
N SER A 34 -2.08 17.01 -0.29
CA SER A 34 -2.99 17.66 0.67
C SER A 34 -4.39 17.06 0.71
N ARG A 35 -4.82 16.39 -0.37
CA ARG A 35 -6.15 15.75 -0.42
C ARG A 35 -6.09 14.30 0.03
N PRO A 36 -7.17 13.78 0.66
CA PRO A 36 -7.26 12.38 1.07
C PRO A 36 -7.08 11.43 -0.13
N SER A 37 -6.11 10.54 -0.04
CA SER A 37 -5.81 9.55 -1.07
C SER A 37 -5.08 8.36 -0.46
N ALA A 38 -4.97 7.25 -1.19
CA ALA A 38 -4.09 6.16 -0.81
C ALA A 38 -2.61 6.57 -0.79
N PHE A 39 -2.25 7.61 -1.55
CA PHE A 39 -0.89 8.12 -1.69
C PHE A 39 -0.55 9.28 -0.73
N ASP A 40 -1.41 9.59 0.23
CA ASP A 40 -1.16 10.62 1.25
C ASP A 40 -0.15 10.18 2.32
N ARG A 41 0.29 8.92 2.29
CA ARG A 41 1.25 8.32 3.20
C ARG A 41 2.52 7.83 2.51
N ILE A 42 3.66 8.01 3.19
CA ILE A 42 4.99 7.68 2.65
C ILE A 42 5.11 6.17 2.38
N ASN A 43 4.59 5.30 3.27
CA ASN A 43 4.67 3.86 3.11
C ASN A 43 4.04 3.41 1.79
N VAL A 44 2.85 3.90 1.46
CA VAL A 44 2.13 3.57 0.23
C VAL A 44 2.87 4.12 -0.99
N ARG A 45 3.31 5.39 -0.93
CA ARG A 45 4.02 6.01 -2.05
C ARG A 45 5.33 5.28 -2.38
N ARG A 46 6.12 4.95 -1.36
CA ARG A 46 7.35 4.16 -1.54
C ARG A 46 7.10 2.75 -2.05
N LEU A 47 6.04 2.10 -1.55
CA LEU A 47 5.63 0.79 -2.05
C LEU A 47 5.34 0.85 -3.55
N PHE A 48 4.52 1.79 -4.00
CA PHE A 48 4.16 1.92 -5.42
C PHE A 48 5.39 2.21 -6.29
N ILE A 49 6.29 3.09 -5.87
CA ILE A 49 7.54 3.35 -6.60
C ILE A 49 8.38 2.06 -6.76
N ALA A 50 8.44 1.23 -5.72
CA ALA A 50 9.17 -0.04 -5.78
C ALA A 50 8.48 -1.04 -6.70
N LEU A 51 7.14 -1.15 -6.64
CA LEU A 51 6.34 -2.02 -7.51
C LEU A 51 6.49 -1.60 -8.98
N GLU A 52 6.27 -0.32 -9.28
CA GLU A 52 6.38 0.24 -10.63
C GLU A 52 7.76 -0.05 -11.24
N LYS A 53 8.84 0.24 -10.51
CA LYS A 53 10.20 0.00 -10.99
C LYS A 53 10.50 -1.48 -11.24
N THR A 54 10.02 -2.36 -10.38
CA THR A 54 10.26 -3.79 -10.50
C THR A 54 9.46 -4.38 -11.66
N ILE A 55 8.17 -4.05 -11.75
CA ILE A 55 7.29 -4.54 -12.82
C ILE A 55 7.70 -3.98 -14.18
N ALA A 56 8.07 -2.69 -14.25
CA ALA A 56 8.58 -2.09 -15.49
C ALA A 56 9.83 -2.81 -16.02
N ARG A 57 10.69 -3.31 -15.13
CA ARG A 57 11.86 -4.11 -15.54
C ARG A 57 11.44 -5.43 -16.17
N TYR A 58 10.43 -6.11 -15.62
CA TYR A 58 9.87 -7.32 -16.22
C TYR A 58 9.10 -7.03 -17.51
N ALA A 59 8.31 -5.96 -17.53
CA ALA A 59 7.59 -5.56 -18.75
C ALA A 59 8.55 -5.24 -19.89
N LYS A 60 9.72 -4.67 -19.60
CA LYS A 60 10.74 -4.38 -20.61
C LYS A 60 11.26 -5.63 -21.31
N SER A 61 11.28 -6.78 -20.69
CA SER A 61 11.70 -8.04 -21.32
C SER A 61 10.66 -8.58 -22.31
N GLN A 62 9.45 -8.08 -22.28
CA GLN A 62 8.39 -8.44 -23.23
C GLN A 62 8.39 -7.59 -24.51
N LEU A 63 9.26 -6.57 -24.58
CA LEU A 63 9.40 -5.76 -25.79
C LEU A 63 9.88 -6.63 -26.96
N PHE A 64 9.22 -6.43 -28.11
CA PHE A 64 9.46 -7.16 -29.35
C PHE A 64 8.96 -8.61 -29.38
N GLU A 65 8.31 -9.09 -28.32
CA GLU A 65 7.57 -10.35 -28.31
C GLU A 65 6.19 -10.18 -28.95
N PHE A 66 5.55 -11.27 -29.33
CA PHE A 66 4.19 -11.25 -29.85
C PHE A 66 3.17 -11.01 -28.74
N ASN A 67 2.10 -10.24 -29.03
CA ASN A 67 1.00 -10.09 -28.08
C ASN A 67 0.01 -11.26 -28.22
N ASP A 68 0.40 -12.41 -27.75
CA ASP A 68 -0.39 -13.65 -27.73
C ASP A 68 -0.71 -14.08 -26.28
N GLU A 69 -1.54 -15.10 -26.15
CA GLU A 69 -1.91 -15.62 -24.82
C GLU A 69 -0.69 -16.18 -24.07
N TYR A 70 0.30 -16.71 -24.77
CA TYR A 70 1.52 -17.21 -24.14
C TYR A 70 2.29 -16.09 -23.45
N THR A 71 2.52 -14.97 -24.13
CA THR A 71 3.22 -13.79 -23.57
C THR A 71 2.43 -13.16 -22.43
N ARG A 72 1.09 -13.04 -22.58
CA ARG A 72 0.21 -12.54 -21.53
C ARG A 72 0.25 -13.44 -20.28
N ALA A 73 0.20 -14.77 -20.46
CA ALA A 73 0.31 -15.72 -19.37
C ALA A 73 1.71 -15.68 -18.71
N ALA A 74 2.78 -15.57 -19.50
CA ALA A 74 4.14 -15.41 -18.98
C ALA A 74 4.27 -14.18 -18.09
N PHE A 75 3.71 -13.04 -18.51
CA PHE A 75 3.68 -11.82 -17.71
C PHE A 75 2.93 -12.02 -16.38
N ARG A 76 1.71 -12.59 -16.42
CA ARG A 76 0.93 -12.90 -15.21
C ARG A 76 1.69 -13.84 -14.25
N ASN A 77 2.37 -14.84 -14.82
CA ASN A 77 3.13 -15.84 -14.05
C ASN A 77 4.38 -15.28 -13.37
N VAL A 78 4.92 -14.17 -13.84
CA VAL A 78 6.03 -13.47 -13.19
C VAL A 78 5.53 -12.45 -12.17
N VAL A 79 4.56 -11.61 -12.55
CA VAL A 79 4.04 -10.54 -11.70
C VAL A 79 3.21 -11.07 -10.52
N GLY A 80 2.41 -12.13 -10.75
CA GLY A 80 1.56 -12.72 -9.71
C GLY A 80 2.32 -13.22 -8.48
N PRO A 81 3.34 -14.07 -8.61
CA PRO A 81 4.17 -14.51 -7.49
C PRO A 81 4.89 -13.36 -6.78
N PHE A 82 5.40 -12.39 -7.53
CA PHE A 82 6.03 -11.21 -6.96
C PHE A 82 5.07 -10.42 -6.06
N LEU A 83 3.84 -10.16 -6.51
CA LEU A 83 2.83 -9.46 -5.70
C LEU A 83 2.35 -10.31 -4.51
N ARG A 84 2.33 -11.65 -4.63
CA ARG A 84 2.07 -12.55 -3.49
C ARG A 84 3.14 -12.45 -2.41
N ASP A 85 4.41 -12.35 -2.79
CA ASP A 85 5.51 -12.12 -1.83
C ASP A 85 5.35 -10.76 -1.12
N VAL A 86 5.02 -9.71 -1.86
CA VAL A 86 4.72 -8.39 -1.28
C VAL A 86 3.52 -8.44 -0.32
N LYS A 87 2.47 -9.22 -0.65
CA LYS A 87 1.32 -9.47 0.23
C LYS A 87 1.73 -10.22 1.50
N ALA A 88 2.56 -11.25 1.37
CA ALA A 88 3.09 -12.01 2.51
C ALA A 88 3.93 -11.15 3.45
N ARG A 89 4.67 -10.18 2.92
CA ARG A 89 5.42 -9.17 3.69
C ARG A 89 4.54 -8.03 4.22
N ARG A 90 3.21 -8.13 4.12
CA ARG A 90 2.23 -7.15 4.59
C ARG A 90 2.31 -5.78 3.88
N GLY A 91 2.90 -5.72 2.68
CA GLY A 91 2.93 -4.47 1.90
C GLY A 91 1.57 -4.11 1.33
N VAL A 92 0.80 -5.12 0.91
CA VAL A 92 -0.54 -4.97 0.35
C VAL A 92 -1.54 -5.90 1.03
N THR A 93 -2.79 -5.48 1.12
CA THR A 93 -3.90 -6.31 1.61
C THR A 93 -4.35 -7.28 0.52
N ASP A 94 -4.47 -6.78 -0.72
CA ASP A 94 -4.89 -7.56 -1.86
C ASP A 94 -4.40 -6.96 -3.17
N PHE A 95 -4.41 -7.77 -4.24
CA PHE A 95 -4.03 -7.32 -5.58
C PHE A 95 -4.76 -8.14 -6.65
N LEU A 96 -4.88 -7.57 -7.84
CA LEU A 96 -5.39 -8.22 -9.04
C LEU A 96 -4.51 -7.83 -10.23
N VAL A 97 -4.10 -8.81 -11.02
CA VAL A 97 -3.38 -8.62 -12.28
C VAL A 97 -4.28 -9.06 -13.42
N VAL A 98 -4.60 -8.13 -14.30
CA VAL A 98 -5.39 -8.37 -15.51
C VAL A 98 -4.48 -8.15 -16.70
N CYS A 99 -4.26 -9.19 -17.47
CA CYS A 99 -3.50 -9.16 -18.71
C CYS A 99 -4.02 -10.31 -19.59
N ASP A 100 -5.16 -10.07 -20.22
CA ASP A 100 -5.90 -11.04 -21.02
C ASP A 100 -6.53 -10.37 -22.24
N GLU A 101 -7.47 -11.02 -22.87
CA GLU A 101 -8.16 -10.49 -24.05
C GLU A 101 -9.09 -9.31 -23.75
N THR A 102 -9.46 -9.10 -22.49
CA THR A 102 -10.36 -8.01 -22.10
C THR A 102 -9.67 -6.66 -22.18
N ASN A 103 -8.37 -6.58 -21.86
CA ASN A 103 -7.58 -5.38 -21.96
C ASN A 103 -6.61 -5.37 -23.17
N ASN A 104 -6.37 -6.52 -23.82
CA ASN A 104 -5.63 -6.62 -25.08
C ASN A 104 -6.59 -6.99 -26.20
N THR A 105 -7.46 -6.05 -26.58
CA THR A 105 -8.40 -6.21 -27.67
C THR A 105 -7.68 -6.22 -29.03
N PRO A 106 -8.30 -6.70 -30.15
CA PRO A 106 -7.70 -6.67 -31.46
C PRO A 106 -7.16 -5.29 -31.86
N ASN A 107 -7.89 -4.21 -31.52
CA ASN A 107 -7.44 -2.84 -31.79
C ASN A 107 -6.14 -2.47 -31.05
N VAL A 108 -5.94 -2.96 -29.82
CA VAL A 108 -4.72 -2.74 -29.05
C VAL A 108 -3.56 -3.52 -29.66
N ILE A 109 -3.82 -4.75 -30.11
CA ILE A 109 -2.84 -5.61 -30.80
C ILE A 109 -2.41 -4.99 -32.12
N ASP A 110 -3.38 -4.49 -32.93
CA ASP A 110 -3.13 -3.82 -34.20
C ASP A 110 -2.31 -2.52 -34.06
N GLN A 111 -2.38 -1.89 -32.88
CA GLN A 111 -1.54 -0.74 -32.52
C GLN A 111 -0.16 -1.12 -31.97
N ASN A 112 0.21 -2.39 -32.00
CA ASN A 112 1.44 -2.94 -31.41
C ASN A 112 1.60 -2.60 -29.92
N GLN A 113 0.49 -2.58 -29.17
CA GLN A 113 0.47 -2.30 -27.74
C GLN A 113 0.23 -3.57 -26.94
N PHE A 114 0.85 -3.61 -25.76
CA PHE A 114 0.62 -4.63 -24.76
C PHE A 114 0.16 -3.95 -23.48
N VAL A 115 -1.01 -4.34 -22.96
CA VAL A 115 -1.64 -3.72 -21.79
C VAL A 115 -1.74 -4.73 -20.66
N GLY A 116 -1.20 -4.37 -19.52
CA GLY A 116 -1.35 -5.12 -18.28
C GLY A 116 -1.81 -4.20 -17.14
N ASP A 117 -2.99 -4.45 -16.59
CA ASP A 117 -3.56 -3.69 -15.50
C ASP A 117 -3.26 -4.36 -14.16
N ILE A 118 -2.72 -3.59 -13.23
CA ILE A 118 -2.35 -4.08 -11.91
C ILE A 118 -3.07 -3.24 -10.87
N TYR A 119 -4.05 -3.86 -10.22
CA TYR A 119 -4.82 -3.27 -9.13
C TYR A 119 -4.22 -3.68 -7.80
N VAL A 120 -3.92 -2.71 -6.95
CA VAL A 120 -3.26 -2.95 -5.66
C VAL A 120 -4.01 -2.25 -4.55
N LYS A 121 -4.32 -3.00 -3.49
CA LYS A 121 -4.87 -2.50 -2.22
C LYS A 121 -3.73 -2.38 -1.20
N PRO A 122 -3.17 -1.18 -0.98
CA PRO A 122 -2.06 -1.03 -0.04
C PRO A 122 -2.52 -1.14 1.42
N ASN A 123 -1.64 -1.62 2.28
CA ASN A 123 -1.82 -1.51 3.73
C ASN A 123 -1.56 -0.08 4.19
N ARG A 124 -2.38 0.41 5.12
CA ARG A 124 -2.22 1.73 5.71
C ARG A 124 -1.46 1.65 7.02
N SER A 125 -0.63 2.66 7.30
CA SER A 125 0.01 2.86 8.60
C SER A 125 -1.00 3.28 9.67
N ILE A 126 -0.73 2.92 10.91
CA ILE A 126 -1.50 3.36 12.08
C ILE A 126 -0.98 4.73 12.50
N ASN A 127 -1.85 5.74 12.51
CA ASN A 127 -1.51 7.10 12.95
C ASN A 127 -2.12 7.46 14.30
N TYR A 128 -3.21 6.78 14.69
CA TYR A 128 -3.91 7.02 15.94
C TYR A 128 -4.13 5.71 16.66
N ILE A 129 -3.81 5.69 17.95
CA ILE A 129 -4.05 4.54 18.84
C ILE A 129 -5.03 5.02 19.90
N GLN A 130 -6.21 4.43 19.93
CA GLN A 130 -7.19 4.65 20.99
C GLN A 130 -7.16 3.45 21.94
N LEU A 131 -6.89 3.71 23.20
CA LEU A 131 -6.88 2.71 24.25
C LEU A 131 -8.05 2.97 25.21
N ASN A 132 -8.95 2.00 25.33
CA ASN A 132 -10.08 2.07 26.23
C ASN A 132 -9.79 1.18 27.45
N PHE A 133 -9.71 1.78 28.64
CA PHE A 133 -9.56 1.07 29.90
C PHE A 133 -10.89 1.06 30.64
N VAL A 134 -11.44 -0.13 30.86
CA VAL A 134 -12.68 -0.32 31.60
C VAL A 134 -12.39 -1.02 32.91
N ALA A 135 -12.67 -0.34 34.01
CA ALA A 135 -12.59 -0.96 35.34
C ALA A 135 -13.87 -1.75 35.63
N VAL A 136 -13.74 -3.03 35.81
CA VAL A 136 -14.85 -3.94 36.10
C VAL A 136 -14.88 -4.30 37.59
N ARG A 137 -16.07 -4.33 38.19
CA ARG A 137 -16.25 -4.74 39.59
C ARG A 137 -15.93 -6.22 39.75
N SER A 138 -15.39 -6.59 40.90
CA SER A 138 -15.16 -7.99 41.26
C SER A 138 -16.50 -8.77 41.20
N GLY A 139 -16.52 -9.87 40.44
CA GLY A 139 -17.71 -10.72 40.30
C GLY A 139 -18.51 -10.56 39.04
N VAL A 140 -18.17 -9.59 38.13
CA VAL A 140 -18.80 -9.47 36.83
C VAL A 140 -17.95 -10.20 35.79
N SER A 141 -18.57 -11.00 34.92
CA SER A 141 -17.85 -11.68 33.86
C SER A 141 -17.49 -10.68 32.75
N PHE A 142 -16.30 -10.81 32.14
CA PHE A 142 -15.86 -9.95 31.05
C PHE A 142 -16.79 -10.03 29.81
N GLN A 143 -17.52 -11.12 29.64
CA GLN A 143 -18.49 -11.29 28.54
C GLN A 143 -19.74 -10.41 28.71
N GLU A 144 -20.18 -10.13 29.94
CA GLU A 144 -21.29 -9.18 30.20
C GLU A 144 -20.91 -7.73 29.90
N VAL A 145 -19.64 -7.38 30.11
CA VAL A 145 -19.13 -6.02 29.82
C VAL A 145 -19.02 -5.77 28.32
N ILE A 146 -18.66 -6.80 27.53
CA ILE A 146 -18.48 -6.71 26.08
C ILE A 146 -19.84 -6.81 25.36
N GLY A 147 -20.81 -7.52 25.91
CA GLY A 147 -22.14 -7.73 25.29
C GLY A 147 -23.16 -6.62 25.58
N GLY A 148 -22.82 -5.61 26.39
CA GLY A 148 -23.68 -4.50 26.80
C GLY A 148 -23.45 -3.17 26.06
N VAL A 149 -22.82 -3.19 24.87
CA VAL A 149 -22.62 -2.02 24.00
C VAL A 149 -23.39 -2.19 22.70
#